data_a120470e2bb7b853be445274ade3f162
#
_entry.id   a120470e2bb7b853be445274ade3f162
#
_cell.length_a   1.000
_cell.length_b   1.000
_cell.length_c   1.000
_cell.angle_alpha   90.00
_cell.angle_beta   90.00
_cell.angle_gamma   90.00
#
_symmetry.space_group_name_H-M   'P 1'
#
loop_
_entity.id
_entity.type
_entity.pdbx_description
1 polymer ?
#
loop_
_entity_poly.entity_id
_entity_poly.type
_entity_poly.pdbx_seq_one_letter_code
_entity_poly.pdbx_strand_id
1 'polypeptide(L)'
;MFDFQNPAAFLLLLLIPLLYFLRWLKVFSRISFPAVLSDWNGKSFEWKGNGRKIFAIIARIFALSSFVLVVCAFASPVISKQEKVFTSLGADIVFVLDTSPSMAAKDVDNNTRINAAKESIKAIAGENKGFRYGIVVFGSEASVLIPPTNDEVIFSQRLNDCQIGLLGDGSAIGDGLSTAVCHLLSSSAPKKYIILLTDGENNAGTIHPNTAVSLAKDNDIAIYVVGIGTKGTVPIEYTNVATGKQ
;
A
#
# COMPACT_ATOMS: atom_id res chain seq x y z
N MET A 1 -8.13 16.38 1.70
CA MET A 1 -8.07 17.55 2.58
C MET A 1 -6.68 18.16 2.43
N PHE A 2 -6.54 19.47 2.30
CA PHE A 2 -5.22 20.10 2.31
C PHE A 2 -4.75 20.16 3.75
N ASP A 3 -3.59 19.61 4.02
CA ASP A 3 -2.98 19.64 5.35
C ASP A 3 -1.53 20.17 5.21
N PHE A 4 -0.96 20.68 6.31
CA PHE A 4 0.40 21.20 6.32
C PHE A 4 1.23 20.36 7.29
N GLN A 5 2.33 19.79 6.80
CA GLN A 5 3.24 19.00 7.64
C GLN A 5 3.85 19.84 8.77
N ASN A 6 4.16 21.10 8.48
CA ASN A 6 4.82 22.02 9.44
C ASN A 6 4.00 23.31 9.61
N PRO A 7 2.86 23.31 10.34
CA PRO A 7 2.06 24.51 10.54
C PRO A 7 2.80 25.59 11.32
N ALA A 8 3.81 25.22 12.12
CA ALA A 8 4.68 26.16 12.84
C ALA A 8 5.45 27.12 11.90
N ALA A 9 5.64 26.76 10.62
CA ALA A 9 6.29 27.62 9.63
C ALA A 9 5.54 28.96 9.44
N PHE A 10 4.23 29.00 9.64
CA PHE A 10 3.46 30.24 9.56
C PHE A 10 3.82 31.26 10.65
N LEU A 11 4.46 30.85 11.75
CA LEU A 11 4.99 31.79 12.73
C LEU A 11 6.06 32.70 12.14
N LEU A 12 6.75 32.30 11.07
CA LEU A 12 7.69 33.16 10.36
C LEU A 12 7.02 34.40 9.74
N LEU A 13 5.72 34.37 9.47
CA LEU A 13 4.98 35.55 8.99
C LEU A 13 4.94 36.66 10.03
N LEU A 14 5.04 36.35 11.32
CA LEU A 14 5.14 37.35 12.40
C LEU A 14 6.43 38.19 12.34
N LEU A 15 7.42 37.71 11.59
CA LEU A 15 8.66 38.44 11.39
C LEU A 15 8.44 39.74 10.60
N ILE A 16 7.43 39.79 9.71
CA ILE A 16 7.08 40.98 8.95
C ILE A 16 6.64 42.12 9.88
N PRO A 17 5.57 41.97 10.70
CA PRO A 17 5.16 43.05 11.61
C PRO A 17 6.24 43.36 12.66
N LEU A 18 7.02 42.37 13.11
CA LEU A 18 8.14 42.59 14.02
C LEU A 18 9.21 43.49 13.41
N LEU A 19 9.59 43.28 12.14
CA LEU A 19 10.56 44.13 11.45
C LEU A 19 10.02 45.55 11.26
N TYR A 20 8.71 45.71 10.97
CA TYR A 20 8.08 47.04 10.90
C TYR A 20 8.08 47.70 12.27
N PHE A 21 7.81 46.98 13.36
CA PHE A 21 7.83 47.48 14.72
C PHE A 21 9.24 47.94 15.16
N LEU A 22 10.25 47.10 14.89
CA LEU A 22 11.67 47.44 15.19
C LEU A 22 12.15 48.66 14.39
N ARG A 23 11.64 48.80 13.15
CA ARG A 23 11.91 49.99 12.35
C ARG A 23 11.21 51.25 12.91
N TRP A 24 10.00 51.13 13.45
CA TRP A 24 9.28 52.22 14.10
C TRP A 24 10.01 52.66 15.38
N LEU A 25 10.57 51.70 16.13
CA LEU A 25 11.43 51.96 17.30
C LEU A 25 12.83 52.57 16.95
N LYS A 26 13.10 52.81 15.65
CA LYS A 26 14.38 53.34 15.13
C LYS A 26 15.62 52.50 15.53
N VAL A 27 15.43 51.18 15.86
CA VAL A 27 16.53 50.25 16.17
C VAL A 27 17.45 50.10 14.95
N PHE A 28 16.90 50.10 13.75
CA PHE A 28 17.65 50.10 12.48
C PHE A 28 17.82 51.51 11.95
N SER A 29 19.04 52.07 12.03
CA SER A 29 19.40 53.27 11.28
C SER A 29 19.33 52.97 9.78
N ARG A 30 18.85 53.95 8.98
CA ARG A 30 18.90 53.85 7.53
C ARG A 30 20.36 53.84 7.10
N ILE A 31 20.87 52.69 6.67
CA ILE A 31 22.15 52.65 5.97
C ILE A 31 21.82 53.20 4.56
N SER A 32 21.98 54.47 4.37
CA SER A 32 21.95 55.10 3.06
C SER A 32 23.38 55.20 2.55
N PHE A 33 23.68 54.39 1.54
CA PHE A 33 24.89 54.61 0.77
C PHE A 33 24.65 55.83 -0.12
N PRO A 34 25.39 56.98 0.03
CA PRO A 34 25.31 58.05 -0.91
C PRO A 34 25.92 57.57 -2.23
N ALA A 35 25.08 57.17 -3.17
CA ALA A 35 25.55 56.97 -4.55
C ALA A 35 25.76 58.34 -5.16
N VAL A 36 27.00 58.82 -5.15
CA VAL A 36 27.40 60.01 -5.85
C VAL A 36 27.54 59.63 -7.30
N LEU A 37 26.46 59.81 -8.06
CA LEU A 37 26.53 59.85 -9.51
C LEU A 37 27.20 61.21 -9.85
N SER A 38 28.41 61.09 -10.40
CA SER A 38 29.24 62.25 -10.73
C SER A 38 28.45 63.28 -11.58
N ASP A 39 28.55 64.52 -11.19
CA ASP A 39 27.95 65.65 -11.90
C ASP A 39 28.47 65.69 -13.34
N TRP A 40 27.58 65.44 -14.27
CA TRP A 40 27.88 65.63 -15.68
C TRP A 40 27.59 67.11 -16.01
N ASN A 41 28.60 67.90 -16.26
CA ASN A 41 28.53 69.37 -16.51
C ASN A 41 27.99 70.23 -15.36
N GLY A 42 28.31 69.90 -14.09
CA GLY A 42 27.97 70.74 -12.96
C GLY A 42 26.48 70.84 -12.61
N LYS A 43 25.63 70.03 -13.23
CA LYS A 43 24.19 69.94 -12.91
C LYS A 43 23.89 68.60 -12.22
N SER A 44 23.33 68.68 -11.02
CA SER A 44 22.83 67.49 -10.32
C SER A 44 21.77 66.81 -11.15
N PHE A 45 21.85 65.47 -11.28
CA PHE A 45 20.86 64.65 -11.98
C PHE A 45 19.57 64.56 -11.15
N GLU A 46 18.58 65.40 -11.46
CA GLU A 46 17.28 65.31 -10.81
C GLU A 46 16.33 64.44 -11.63
N TRP A 47 15.98 63.29 -11.04
CA TRP A 47 14.93 62.43 -11.60
C TRP A 47 13.57 63.10 -11.41
N LYS A 48 13.07 63.80 -12.42
CA LYS A 48 11.70 64.33 -12.47
C LYS A 48 10.76 63.17 -12.90
N GLY A 49 10.11 62.54 -11.92
CA GLY A 49 9.04 61.57 -12.24
C GLY A 49 8.62 60.69 -11.09
N ASN A 50 7.33 60.35 -11.04
CA ASN A 50 6.75 59.40 -10.06
C ASN A 50 7.12 57.93 -10.30
N GLY A 51 7.78 57.61 -11.42
CA GLY A 51 8.13 56.26 -11.83
C GLY A 51 8.98 55.51 -10.77
N ARG A 52 9.93 56.21 -10.12
CA ARG A 52 10.76 55.59 -9.04
C ARG A 52 9.93 55.18 -7.83
N LYS A 53 8.89 55.98 -7.47
CA LYS A 53 8.00 55.63 -6.35
C LYS A 53 7.14 54.41 -6.69
N ILE A 54 6.60 54.38 -7.92
CA ILE A 54 5.80 53.23 -8.41
C ILE A 54 6.66 51.98 -8.46
N PHE A 55 7.87 52.05 -9.02
CA PHE A 55 8.78 50.91 -9.08
C PHE A 55 9.17 50.37 -7.68
N ALA A 56 9.42 51.29 -6.73
CA ALA A 56 9.71 50.90 -5.35
C ALA A 56 8.53 50.23 -4.64
N ILE A 57 7.28 50.64 -4.96
CA ILE A 57 6.08 50.01 -4.42
C ILE A 57 5.94 48.59 -5.02
N ILE A 58 6.07 48.45 -6.33
CA ILE A 58 5.99 47.19 -7.03
C ILE A 58 7.05 46.21 -6.48
N ALA A 59 8.30 46.66 -6.36
CA ALA A 59 9.39 45.82 -5.80
C ALA A 59 9.09 45.37 -4.37
N ARG A 60 8.47 46.21 -3.52
CA ARG A 60 8.06 45.80 -2.15
C ARG A 60 6.94 44.75 -2.18
N ILE A 61 5.97 44.89 -3.08
CA ILE A 61 4.89 43.91 -3.22
C ILE A 61 5.46 42.58 -3.65
N PHE A 62 6.37 42.54 -4.62
CA PHE A 62 7.04 41.31 -5.06
C PHE A 62 7.87 40.71 -3.96
N ALA A 63 8.62 41.49 -3.18
CA ALA A 63 9.42 40.99 -2.06
C ALA A 63 8.54 40.35 -0.96
N LEU A 64 7.40 40.98 -0.63
CA LEU A 64 6.45 40.46 0.34
C LEU A 64 5.77 39.17 -0.17
N SER A 65 5.34 39.16 -1.43
CA SER A 65 4.72 37.94 -2.00
C SER A 65 5.71 36.78 -2.09
N SER A 66 6.97 37.04 -2.47
CA SER A 66 8.03 36.03 -2.48
C SER A 66 8.25 35.44 -1.09
N PHE A 67 8.30 36.30 -0.05
CA PHE A 67 8.47 35.81 1.33
C PHE A 67 7.31 34.93 1.77
N VAL A 68 6.07 35.32 1.47
CA VAL A 68 4.88 34.52 1.77
C VAL A 68 4.93 33.16 1.06
N LEU A 69 5.33 33.13 -0.22
CA LEU A 69 5.46 31.88 -0.98
C LEU A 69 6.54 30.95 -0.39
N VAL A 70 7.66 31.53 0.05
CA VAL A 70 8.71 30.76 0.72
C VAL A 70 8.19 30.15 2.03
N VAL A 71 7.45 30.90 2.84
CA VAL A 71 6.85 30.38 4.08
C VAL A 71 5.84 29.26 3.76
N CYS A 72 5.01 29.42 2.73
CA CYS A 72 4.10 28.36 2.28
C CYS A 72 4.84 27.11 1.80
N ALA A 73 5.98 27.27 1.14
CA ALA A 73 6.82 26.14 0.73
C ALA A 73 7.41 25.41 1.95
N PHE A 74 7.88 26.13 2.96
CA PHE A 74 8.35 25.54 4.22
C PHE A 74 7.25 24.85 5.04
N ALA A 75 5.99 25.31 4.91
CA ALA A 75 4.84 24.68 5.53
C ALA A 75 4.53 23.28 4.93
N SER A 76 5.16 22.92 3.79
CA SER A 76 5.03 21.64 3.09
C SER A 76 3.57 21.21 2.94
N PRO A 77 2.82 21.82 2.01
CA PRO A 77 1.42 21.44 1.78
C PRO A 77 1.35 20.01 1.26
N VAL A 78 0.61 19.14 1.95
CA VAL A 78 0.39 17.74 1.59
C VAL A 78 -1.07 17.54 1.28
N ILE A 79 -1.33 16.85 0.18
CA ILE A 79 -2.68 16.37 -0.14
C ILE A 79 -2.82 15.00 0.53
N SER A 80 -3.35 14.95 1.76
CA SER A 80 -3.70 13.69 2.37
C SER A 80 -4.97 13.14 1.71
N LYS A 81 -4.84 12.13 0.87
CA LYS A 81 -5.94 11.22 0.58
C LYS A 81 -6.11 10.34 1.83
N GLN A 82 -7.16 10.57 2.58
CA GLN A 82 -7.62 9.55 3.53
C GLN A 82 -8.11 8.38 2.67
N GLU A 83 -7.27 7.39 2.46
CA GLU A 83 -7.77 6.07 2.12
C GLU A 83 -8.62 5.63 3.32
N LYS A 84 -9.90 5.39 3.06
CA LYS A 84 -10.75 4.73 4.04
C LYS A 84 -10.14 3.34 4.25
N VAL A 85 -9.32 3.18 5.27
CA VAL A 85 -8.98 1.87 5.79
C VAL A 85 -10.32 1.33 6.30
N PHE A 86 -10.95 0.49 5.49
CA PHE A 86 -12.11 -0.26 5.92
C PHE A 86 -11.61 -1.21 7.00
N THR A 87 -11.75 -0.80 8.25
CA THR A 87 -11.55 -1.69 9.38
C THR A 87 -12.60 -2.79 9.22
N SER A 88 -12.16 -4.01 8.96
CA SER A 88 -13.06 -5.16 8.91
C SER A 88 -13.79 -5.24 10.24
N LEU A 89 -15.10 -4.96 10.23
CA LEU A 89 -15.97 -5.15 11.38
C LEU A 89 -16.29 -6.64 11.61
N GLY A 90 -15.82 -7.52 10.71
CA GLY A 90 -16.10 -8.94 10.71
C GLY A 90 -14.87 -9.80 10.98
N ALA A 91 -14.43 -10.54 9.96
CA ALA A 91 -13.31 -11.47 10.04
C ALA A 91 -12.36 -11.29 8.86
N ASP A 92 -11.12 -11.71 9.07
CA ASP A 92 -10.16 -11.91 7.99
C ASP A 92 -10.04 -13.41 7.70
N ILE A 93 -10.21 -13.77 6.44
CA ILE A 93 -10.14 -15.13 5.95
C ILE A 93 -9.03 -15.21 4.91
N VAL A 94 -8.07 -16.09 5.13
CA VAL A 94 -7.03 -16.40 4.14
C VAL A 94 -7.25 -17.80 3.60
N PHE A 95 -7.48 -17.88 2.29
CA PHE A 95 -7.51 -19.14 1.58
C PHE A 95 -6.09 -19.59 1.27
N VAL A 96 -5.74 -20.82 1.63
CA VAL A 96 -4.48 -21.46 1.32
C VAL A 96 -4.76 -22.52 0.28
N LEU A 97 -4.40 -22.23 -0.98
CA LEU A 97 -4.76 -23.02 -2.16
C LEU A 97 -3.56 -23.81 -2.67
N ASP A 98 -3.75 -25.11 -2.79
CA ASP A 98 -2.80 -26.01 -3.43
C ASP A 98 -2.75 -25.75 -4.95
N THR A 99 -1.55 -25.61 -5.48
CA THR A 99 -1.29 -25.45 -6.91
C THR A 99 -0.34 -26.51 -7.45
N SER A 100 -0.19 -27.61 -6.72
CA SER A 100 0.58 -28.77 -7.16
C SER A 100 -0.03 -29.43 -8.40
N PRO A 101 0.73 -30.20 -9.19
CA PRO A 101 0.23 -30.85 -10.41
C PRO A 101 -0.97 -31.75 -10.20
N SER A 102 -1.13 -32.37 -9.03
CA SER A 102 -2.29 -33.21 -8.68
C SER A 102 -3.62 -32.47 -8.79
N MET A 103 -3.61 -31.15 -8.59
CA MET A 103 -4.80 -30.28 -8.75
C MET A 103 -5.27 -30.14 -10.20
N ALA A 104 -4.52 -30.66 -11.18
CA ALA A 104 -4.95 -30.76 -12.59
C ALA A 104 -5.92 -31.93 -12.83
N ALA A 105 -6.05 -32.86 -11.91
CA ALA A 105 -6.95 -34.01 -12.04
C ALA A 105 -8.40 -33.55 -12.29
N LYS A 106 -9.10 -34.25 -13.20
CA LYS A 106 -10.48 -33.97 -13.61
C LYS A 106 -11.43 -35.01 -13.01
N ASP A 107 -11.61 -34.98 -11.71
CA ASP A 107 -12.40 -35.95 -10.96
C ASP A 107 -13.51 -35.32 -10.11
N VAL A 108 -13.69 -34.01 -10.20
CA VAL A 108 -14.75 -33.28 -9.51
C VAL A 108 -15.71 -32.72 -10.55
N ASP A 109 -16.89 -33.33 -10.74
CA ASP A 109 -17.97 -32.92 -11.66
C ASP A 109 -17.49 -32.54 -13.09
N ASN A 110 -16.61 -33.34 -13.69
CA ASN A 110 -15.93 -33.06 -14.95
C ASN A 110 -15.06 -31.81 -14.99
N ASN A 111 -14.77 -31.20 -13.83
CA ASN A 111 -13.93 -30.04 -13.69
C ASN A 111 -12.57 -30.43 -13.07
N THR A 112 -11.55 -29.59 -13.25
CA THR A 112 -10.28 -29.81 -12.56
C THR A 112 -10.42 -29.47 -11.07
N ARG A 113 -9.66 -30.15 -10.20
CA ARG A 113 -9.64 -29.89 -8.75
C ARG A 113 -9.39 -28.42 -8.44
N ILE A 114 -8.45 -27.79 -9.16
CA ILE A 114 -8.14 -26.35 -8.94
C ILE A 114 -9.33 -25.46 -9.31
N ASN A 115 -10.08 -25.79 -10.37
CA ASN A 115 -11.25 -25.00 -10.74
C ASN A 115 -12.37 -25.18 -9.72
N ALA A 116 -12.62 -26.40 -9.26
CA ALA A 116 -13.57 -26.67 -8.18
C ALA A 116 -13.20 -25.91 -6.89
N ALA A 117 -11.89 -25.85 -6.55
CA ALA A 117 -11.39 -25.05 -5.44
C ALA A 117 -11.69 -23.56 -5.64
N LYS A 118 -11.37 -23.03 -6.82
CA LYS A 118 -11.65 -21.61 -7.16
C LYS A 118 -13.13 -21.26 -7.07
N GLU A 119 -14.01 -22.13 -7.55
CA GLU A 119 -15.46 -21.95 -7.45
C GLU A 119 -15.93 -21.96 -5.99
N SER A 120 -15.42 -22.87 -5.17
CA SER A 120 -15.71 -22.90 -3.72
C SER A 120 -15.25 -21.64 -3.01
N ILE A 121 -14.06 -21.13 -3.33
CA ILE A 121 -13.54 -19.88 -2.78
C ILE A 121 -14.43 -18.70 -3.17
N LYS A 122 -14.86 -18.61 -4.45
CA LYS A 122 -15.76 -17.55 -4.93
C LYS A 122 -17.13 -17.61 -4.24
N ALA A 123 -17.67 -18.79 -4.03
CA ALA A 123 -18.95 -18.96 -3.34
C ALA A 123 -18.87 -18.45 -1.90
N ILE A 124 -17.83 -18.87 -1.16
CA ILE A 124 -17.62 -18.42 0.24
C ILE A 124 -17.41 -16.90 0.33
N ALA A 125 -16.60 -16.34 -0.58
CA ALA A 125 -16.32 -14.91 -0.59
C ALA A 125 -17.55 -14.07 -0.99
N GLY A 126 -18.40 -14.57 -1.87
CA GLY A 126 -19.61 -13.87 -2.33
C GLY A 126 -20.73 -13.80 -1.30
N GLU A 127 -20.80 -14.77 -0.37
CA GLU A 127 -21.87 -14.84 0.64
C GLU A 127 -21.70 -13.81 1.78
N ASN A 128 -20.47 -13.38 2.08
CA ASN A 128 -20.17 -12.59 3.28
C ASN A 128 -19.47 -11.27 2.96
N LYS A 129 -20.24 -10.26 2.61
CA LYS A 129 -19.77 -8.91 2.19
C LYS A 129 -19.23 -8.05 3.33
N GLY A 130 -18.65 -8.51 4.32
CA GLY A 130 -18.09 -7.69 5.42
C GLY A 130 -16.73 -8.19 5.87
N PHE A 131 -16.27 -9.28 5.26
CA PHE A 131 -15.00 -9.90 5.58
C PHE A 131 -13.92 -9.46 4.59
N ARG A 132 -12.67 -9.55 5.01
CA ARG A 132 -11.52 -9.40 4.11
C ARG A 132 -11.02 -10.77 3.73
N TYR A 133 -10.75 -10.93 2.44
CA TYR A 133 -10.29 -12.19 1.87
C TYR A 133 -8.88 -12.05 1.34
N GLY A 134 -8.01 -12.98 1.71
CA GLY A 134 -6.65 -13.12 1.18
C GLY A 134 -6.47 -14.50 0.53
N ILE A 135 -5.45 -14.63 -0.31
CA ILE A 135 -5.08 -15.89 -0.95
C ILE A 135 -3.58 -16.09 -0.81
N VAL A 136 -3.21 -17.24 -0.26
CA VAL A 136 -1.89 -17.80 -0.29
C VAL A 136 -1.95 -19.02 -1.20
N VAL A 137 -0.99 -19.17 -2.09
CA VAL A 137 -0.85 -20.34 -2.96
C VAL A 137 0.41 -21.09 -2.59
N PHE A 138 0.39 -22.41 -2.74
CA PHE A 138 1.58 -23.22 -2.48
C PHE A 138 1.72 -24.35 -3.51
N GLY A 139 2.95 -24.72 -3.74
CA GLY A 139 3.47 -25.87 -4.45
C GLY A 139 4.64 -26.39 -3.67
N SER A 140 5.83 -26.50 -4.26
CA SER A 140 7.09 -26.76 -3.51
C SER A 140 7.49 -25.59 -2.61
N GLU A 141 7.01 -24.40 -2.92
CA GLU A 141 7.16 -23.16 -2.15
C GLU A 141 5.80 -22.54 -1.88
N ALA A 142 5.71 -21.56 -0.98
CA ALA A 142 4.50 -20.83 -0.70
C ALA A 142 4.67 -19.33 -1.02
N SER A 143 3.61 -18.71 -1.57
CA SER A 143 3.60 -17.31 -1.91
C SER A 143 2.24 -16.67 -1.63
N VAL A 144 2.26 -15.39 -1.27
CA VAL A 144 1.04 -14.60 -1.11
C VAL A 144 0.61 -14.09 -2.48
N LEU A 145 -0.55 -14.52 -2.93
CA LEU A 145 -1.15 -14.04 -4.17
C LEU A 145 -1.84 -12.69 -3.95
N ILE A 146 -2.55 -12.56 -2.84
CA ILE A 146 -3.18 -11.31 -2.40
C ILE A 146 -3.34 -11.30 -0.87
N PRO A 147 -2.94 -10.23 -0.18
CA PRO A 147 -3.22 -10.07 1.25
C PRO A 147 -4.70 -9.80 1.50
N PRO A 148 -5.21 -9.96 2.74
CA PRO A 148 -6.61 -9.73 3.07
C PRO A 148 -7.12 -8.36 2.59
N THR A 149 -8.08 -8.38 1.66
CA THR A 149 -8.66 -7.20 1.01
C THR A 149 -10.19 -7.26 1.00
N ASN A 150 -10.83 -6.09 0.93
CA ASN A 150 -12.27 -5.94 0.71
C ASN A 150 -12.62 -5.76 -0.78
N ASP A 151 -11.61 -5.69 -1.64
CA ASP A 151 -11.82 -5.49 -3.07
C ASP A 151 -12.13 -6.82 -3.76
N GLU A 152 -13.43 -7.08 -3.98
CA GLU A 152 -13.92 -8.29 -4.62
C GLU A 152 -13.43 -8.43 -6.07
N VAL A 153 -13.18 -7.31 -6.76
CA VAL A 153 -12.75 -7.31 -8.17
C VAL A 153 -11.31 -7.80 -8.25
N ILE A 154 -10.42 -7.19 -7.46
CA ILE A 154 -9.00 -7.58 -7.40
C ILE A 154 -8.88 -9.02 -6.91
N PHE A 155 -9.64 -9.39 -5.87
CA PHE A 155 -9.64 -10.75 -5.32
C PHE A 155 -10.01 -11.78 -6.41
N SER A 156 -11.11 -11.56 -7.13
CA SER A 156 -11.58 -12.48 -8.18
C SER A 156 -10.62 -12.57 -9.36
N GLN A 157 -10.02 -11.45 -9.78
CA GLN A 157 -9.02 -11.42 -10.84
C GLN A 157 -7.79 -12.25 -10.44
N ARG A 158 -7.22 -12.01 -9.26
CA ARG A 158 -6.04 -12.73 -8.77
C ARG A 158 -6.31 -14.22 -8.60
N LEU A 159 -7.49 -14.60 -8.10
CA LEU A 159 -7.88 -16.00 -7.99
C LEU A 159 -7.93 -16.67 -9.36
N ASN A 160 -8.45 -15.99 -10.39
CA ASN A 160 -8.51 -16.53 -11.75
C ASN A 160 -7.11 -16.69 -12.37
N ASP A 161 -6.18 -15.76 -12.09
CA ASP A 161 -4.80 -15.78 -12.61
C ASP A 161 -3.95 -16.92 -11.98
N CYS A 162 -4.43 -17.55 -10.93
CA CYS A 162 -3.73 -18.66 -10.28
C CYS A 162 -3.58 -19.84 -11.24
N GLN A 163 -2.35 -20.35 -11.41
CA GLN A 163 -2.00 -21.43 -12.31
C GLN A 163 -1.34 -22.59 -11.56
N ILE A 164 -1.54 -23.81 -12.06
CA ILE A 164 -0.89 -25.02 -11.53
C ILE A 164 0.59 -25.01 -11.89
N GLY A 165 1.44 -25.52 -10.97
CA GLY A 165 2.86 -25.74 -11.18
C GLY A 165 3.73 -24.48 -11.21
N LEU A 166 3.18 -23.30 -10.91
CA LEU A 166 3.96 -22.05 -10.86
C LEU A 166 4.98 -22.04 -9.72
N LEU A 167 4.65 -22.71 -8.61
CA LEU A 167 5.47 -22.80 -7.39
C LEU A 167 6.13 -24.18 -7.22
N GLY A 168 6.33 -24.93 -8.31
CA GLY A 168 6.93 -26.24 -8.31
C GLY A 168 5.92 -27.38 -8.12
N ASP A 169 6.44 -28.61 -8.17
CA ASP A 169 5.62 -29.83 -8.30
C ASP A 169 5.28 -30.50 -6.95
N GLY A 170 5.75 -29.95 -5.83
CA GLY A 170 5.49 -30.46 -4.50
C GLY A 170 4.28 -29.81 -3.83
N SER A 171 3.98 -30.23 -2.58
CA SER A 171 2.91 -29.68 -1.74
C SER A 171 3.47 -29.30 -0.37
N ALA A 172 3.89 -28.04 -0.22
CA ALA A 172 4.46 -27.46 1.00
C ALA A 172 3.35 -26.88 1.90
N ILE A 173 2.48 -27.73 2.42
CA ILE A 173 1.32 -27.33 3.24
C ILE A 173 1.74 -26.50 4.45
N GLY A 174 2.82 -26.93 5.14
CA GLY A 174 3.29 -26.23 6.34
C GLY A 174 3.76 -24.81 6.05
N ASP A 175 4.47 -24.60 4.94
CA ASP A 175 4.94 -23.29 4.51
C ASP A 175 3.75 -22.41 4.08
N GLY A 176 2.76 -22.96 3.37
CA GLY A 176 1.52 -22.27 3.00
C GLY A 176 0.73 -21.78 4.21
N LEU A 177 0.51 -22.67 5.19
CA LEU A 177 -0.17 -22.32 6.43
C LEU A 177 0.59 -21.27 7.24
N SER A 178 1.91 -21.43 7.39
CA SER A 178 2.74 -20.47 8.13
C SER A 178 2.73 -19.10 7.48
N THR A 179 2.79 -19.04 6.16
CA THR A 179 2.68 -17.78 5.40
C THR A 179 1.32 -17.10 5.65
N ALA A 180 0.23 -17.85 5.63
CA ALA A 180 -1.10 -17.33 5.94
C ALA A 180 -1.20 -16.80 7.38
N VAL A 181 -0.65 -17.54 8.35
CA VAL A 181 -0.60 -17.10 9.75
C VAL A 181 0.16 -15.78 9.87
N CYS A 182 1.34 -15.67 9.28
CA CYS A 182 2.14 -14.43 9.32
C CYS A 182 1.36 -13.22 8.81
N HIS A 183 0.59 -13.38 7.73
CA HIS A 183 -0.26 -12.30 7.22
C HIS A 183 -1.41 -11.95 8.15
N LEU A 184 -1.99 -12.93 8.83
CA LEU A 184 -3.06 -12.69 9.79
C LEU A 184 -2.57 -12.11 11.12
N LEU A 185 -1.30 -12.28 11.47
CA LEU A 185 -0.72 -11.66 12.67
C LEU A 185 -0.78 -10.14 12.63
N SER A 186 -0.56 -9.54 11.47
CA SER A 186 -0.63 -8.09 11.26
C SER A 186 -2.06 -7.56 11.13
N SER A 187 -3.06 -8.44 11.11
CA SER A 187 -4.46 -8.07 11.00
C SER A 187 -5.04 -7.58 12.33
N SER A 188 -5.83 -6.51 12.28
CA SER A 188 -6.62 -5.99 13.40
C SER A 188 -8.03 -6.59 13.49
N ALA A 189 -8.37 -7.57 12.64
CA ALA A 189 -9.69 -8.20 12.66
C ALA A 189 -9.91 -8.98 13.97
N PRO A 190 -11.12 -8.91 14.54
CA PRO A 190 -11.44 -9.60 15.79
C PRO A 190 -11.49 -11.12 15.65
N LYS A 191 -11.74 -11.62 14.43
CA LYS A 191 -11.72 -13.05 14.10
C LYS A 191 -10.84 -13.30 12.88
N LYS A 192 -10.08 -14.39 12.93
CA LYS A 192 -9.11 -14.76 11.91
C LYS A 192 -9.28 -16.23 11.54
N TYR A 193 -9.38 -16.49 10.25
CA TYR A 193 -9.60 -17.84 9.74
C TYR A 193 -8.64 -18.16 8.60
N ILE A 194 -8.23 -19.41 8.55
CA ILE A 194 -7.52 -20.00 7.41
C ILE A 194 -8.39 -21.12 6.85
N ILE A 195 -8.57 -21.14 5.54
CA ILE A 195 -9.24 -22.24 4.84
C ILE A 195 -8.22 -22.85 3.89
N LEU A 196 -7.75 -24.03 4.23
CA LEU A 196 -6.81 -24.82 3.42
C LEU A 196 -7.60 -25.67 2.42
N LEU A 197 -7.25 -25.53 1.13
CA LEU A 197 -7.81 -26.33 0.03
C LEU A 197 -6.67 -27.11 -0.61
N THR A 198 -6.67 -28.42 -0.44
CA THR A 198 -5.64 -29.33 -0.94
C THR A 198 -6.25 -30.69 -1.29
N ASP A 199 -5.59 -31.43 -2.17
CA ASP A 199 -5.94 -32.81 -2.51
C ASP A 199 -4.93 -33.84 -2.00
N GLY A 200 -3.86 -33.38 -1.35
CA GLY A 200 -2.72 -34.21 -1.08
C GLY A 200 -2.15 -34.13 0.33
N GLU A 201 -1.03 -34.82 0.47
CA GLU A 201 -0.21 -34.90 1.67
C GLU A 201 0.96 -33.91 1.54
N ASN A 202 1.47 -33.46 2.70
CA ASN A 202 2.67 -32.64 2.73
C ASN A 202 3.90 -33.44 2.30
N ASN A 203 4.49 -33.10 1.17
CA ASN A 203 5.68 -33.75 0.62
C ASN A 203 6.83 -32.82 0.30
N ALA A 204 6.65 -31.51 0.56
CA ALA A 204 7.64 -30.47 0.33
C ALA A 204 7.59 -29.43 1.46
N GLY A 205 8.46 -28.42 1.36
CA GLY A 205 8.54 -27.30 2.30
C GLY A 205 9.49 -27.52 3.46
N THR A 206 9.74 -26.47 4.20
CA THR A 206 10.68 -26.44 5.34
C THR A 206 9.97 -26.53 6.68
N ILE A 207 8.71 -26.09 6.75
CA ILE A 207 7.91 -26.06 7.97
C ILE A 207 6.95 -27.24 7.98
N HIS A 208 7.00 -28.03 9.05
CA HIS A 208 6.06 -29.14 9.21
C HIS A 208 4.65 -28.59 9.48
N PRO A 209 3.57 -29.16 8.90
CA PRO A 209 2.19 -28.71 9.09
C PRO A 209 1.78 -28.56 10.56
N ASN A 210 2.18 -29.49 11.43
CA ASN A 210 1.88 -29.41 12.87
C ASN A 210 2.48 -28.16 13.54
N THR A 211 3.65 -27.70 13.08
CA THR A 211 4.27 -26.47 13.58
C THR A 211 3.43 -25.25 13.17
N ALA A 212 2.97 -25.20 11.92
CA ALA A 212 2.11 -24.15 11.43
C ALA A 212 0.76 -24.13 12.18
N VAL A 213 0.17 -25.31 12.46
CA VAL A 213 -1.07 -25.43 13.24
C VAL A 213 -0.87 -24.95 14.68
N SER A 214 0.25 -25.28 15.32
CA SER A 214 0.57 -24.79 16.66
C SER A 214 0.69 -23.26 16.67
N LEU A 215 1.38 -22.68 15.68
CA LEU A 215 1.51 -21.23 15.53
C LEU A 215 0.14 -20.54 15.35
N ALA A 216 -0.75 -21.13 14.56
CA ALA A 216 -2.10 -20.63 14.38
C ALA A 216 -2.91 -20.65 15.68
N LYS A 217 -2.83 -21.77 16.42
CA LYS A 217 -3.48 -21.95 17.72
C LYS A 217 -3.02 -20.92 18.74
N ASP A 218 -1.72 -20.68 18.83
CA ASP A 218 -1.13 -19.73 19.78
C ASP A 218 -1.55 -18.28 19.50
N ASN A 219 -2.11 -18.02 18.30
CA ASN A 219 -2.57 -16.70 17.85
C ASN A 219 -4.09 -16.61 17.59
N ASP A 220 -4.86 -17.57 18.16
CA ASP A 220 -6.33 -17.62 18.04
C ASP A 220 -6.83 -17.62 16.58
N ILE A 221 -6.09 -18.26 15.66
CA ILE A 221 -6.45 -18.42 14.26
C ILE A 221 -7.04 -19.81 14.04
N ALA A 222 -8.30 -19.88 13.64
CA ALA A 222 -8.93 -21.17 13.34
C ALA A 222 -8.59 -21.64 11.91
N ILE A 223 -8.24 -22.91 11.76
CA ILE A 223 -7.93 -23.53 10.46
C ILE A 223 -9.04 -24.52 10.11
N TYR A 224 -9.59 -24.37 8.90
CA TYR A 224 -10.50 -25.31 8.28
C TYR A 224 -9.79 -25.96 7.10
N VAL A 225 -9.95 -27.28 6.95
CA VAL A 225 -9.33 -28.04 5.85
C VAL A 225 -10.43 -28.59 4.95
N VAL A 226 -10.32 -28.31 3.67
CA VAL A 226 -11.21 -28.79 2.61
C VAL A 226 -10.40 -29.70 1.70
N GLY A 227 -10.65 -31.00 1.77
CA GLY A 227 -10.09 -31.98 0.84
C GLY A 227 -10.82 -31.92 -0.50
N ILE A 228 -10.06 -31.84 -1.60
CA ILE A 228 -10.62 -31.77 -2.95
C ILE A 228 -10.17 -33.00 -3.72
N GLY A 229 -11.14 -33.72 -4.33
CA GLY A 229 -10.88 -34.88 -5.15
C GLY A 229 -11.64 -36.13 -4.70
N THR A 230 -11.55 -37.18 -5.51
CA THR A 230 -12.19 -38.48 -5.27
C THR A 230 -11.18 -39.51 -4.77
N LYS A 231 -11.67 -40.57 -4.11
CA LYS A 231 -10.82 -41.68 -3.70
C LYS A 231 -10.48 -42.55 -4.91
N GLY A 232 -9.20 -42.75 -5.17
CA GLY A 232 -8.72 -43.63 -6.24
C GLY A 232 -7.60 -42.99 -7.07
N THR A 233 -7.11 -43.73 -8.07
CA THR A 233 -6.07 -43.23 -8.98
C THR A 233 -6.73 -42.55 -10.17
N VAL A 234 -6.45 -41.27 -10.36
CA VAL A 234 -6.98 -40.47 -11.47
C VAL A 234 -5.84 -40.09 -12.41
N PRO A 235 -5.98 -40.26 -13.73
CA PRO A 235 -4.96 -39.82 -14.69
C PRO A 235 -4.87 -38.29 -14.68
N ILE A 236 -3.65 -37.78 -14.70
CA ILE A 236 -3.38 -36.34 -14.71
C ILE A 236 -2.74 -36.00 -16.05
N GLU A 237 -3.35 -35.08 -16.78
CA GLU A 237 -2.73 -34.41 -17.92
C GLU A 237 -2.28 -33.03 -17.46
N TYR A 238 -0.98 -32.86 -17.29
CA TYR A 238 -0.40 -31.61 -16.81
C TYR A 238 0.82 -31.23 -17.65
N THR A 239 0.88 -29.97 -18.04
CA THR A 239 2.06 -29.38 -18.69
C THR A 239 2.77 -28.49 -17.68
N ASN A 240 4.00 -28.85 -17.31
CA ASN A 240 4.81 -28.03 -16.41
C ASN A 240 5.12 -26.68 -17.05
N VAL A 241 4.66 -25.60 -16.44
CA VAL A 241 4.77 -24.24 -16.96
C VAL A 241 6.22 -23.76 -17.06
N ALA A 242 7.11 -24.24 -16.17
CA ALA A 242 8.50 -23.86 -16.14
C ALA A 242 9.35 -24.62 -17.18
N THR A 243 9.02 -25.88 -17.49
CA THR A 243 9.82 -26.74 -18.38
C THR A 243 9.16 -27.03 -19.71
N GLY A 244 7.86 -26.74 -19.87
CA GLY A 244 7.06 -27.05 -21.07
C GLY A 244 6.90 -28.55 -21.35
N LYS A 245 7.23 -29.45 -20.40
CA LYS A 245 7.06 -30.90 -20.52
C LYS A 245 5.68 -31.34 -20.05
N GLN A 246 5.06 -32.25 -20.81
CA GLN A 246 3.86 -32.99 -20.41
C GLN A 246 4.23 -34.20 -19.59
#